data_e092b25bc4f52ecd2ff5dfe5e88c8424
#
_entry.id   e092b25bc4f52ecd2ff5dfe5e88c8424
#
_cell.length_a   1.000
_cell.length_b   1.000
_cell.length_c   1.000
_cell.angle_alpha   90.00
_cell.angle_beta   90.00
_cell.angle_gamma   90.00
#
_symmetry.space_group_name_H-M   'P 1'
#
loop_
_entity.id
_entity.type
_entity.pdbx_description
1 polymer ?
#
loop_
_entity_poly.entity_id
_entity_poly.type
_entity_poly.pdbx_seq_one_letter_code
_entity_poly.pdbx_strand_id
1 'polypeptide(L)'
;MTLNRIARRLALGMAVALPLALTVSTSAQAQAFFRIGTGGTAGTYYPVGGMIANAVSVPGKLIATAQATNGSVANVNGVAGGAMESGFSQSDVATWAYTGTGVYEGKPKVADLRMIAKLYPESIHLVVKKGSGIKSVTDLKGKRVALDEPGSGTLVNARTVLAAYGVKESDIKPEYIKPNQAGDKLKDGALDAFFFVGGAPAGAIAELASSGAGI
;
A
#
# COMPACT_ATOMS: atom_id res chain seq x y z
N MET A 1 -77.92 -32.61 -11.50
CA MET A 1 -77.49 -31.51 -12.38
C MET A 1 -76.92 -30.31 -11.57
N THR A 2 -76.48 -30.46 -10.36
CA THR A 2 -76.11 -29.34 -9.45
C THR A 2 -74.66 -29.37 -8.93
N LEU A 3 -73.93 -30.46 -9.08
CA LEU A 3 -72.53 -30.53 -8.59
C LEU A 3 -71.49 -29.84 -9.51
N ASN A 4 -71.79 -29.70 -10.81
CA ASN A 4 -70.82 -29.15 -11.77
C ASN A 4 -70.74 -27.62 -11.82
N ARG A 5 -71.62 -26.91 -11.13
CA ARG A 5 -71.65 -25.43 -11.10
C ARG A 5 -70.87 -24.90 -9.92
N ILE A 6 -70.68 -25.67 -8.86
CA ILE A 6 -69.89 -25.22 -7.65
C ILE A 6 -68.38 -25.41 -7.92
N ALA A 7 -68.00 -26.49 -8.60
CA ALA A 7 -66.58 -26.74 -8.91
C ALA A 7 -66.04 -25.73 -9.92
N ARG A 8 -66.85 -25.19 -10.85
CA ARG A 8 -66.37 -24.13 -11.77
C ARG A 8 -66.20 -22.73 -11.15
N ARG A 9 -66.96 -22.46 -10.07
CA ARG A 9 -66.82 -21.15 -9.37
C ARG A 9 -65.64 -21.11 -8.40
N LEU A 10 -65.24 -22.25 -7.87
CA LEU A 10 -64.01 -22.35 -7.03
C LEU A 10 -62.73 -22.33 -7.87
N ALA A 11 -62.76 -22.84 -9.11
CA ALA A 11 -61.61 -22.80 -10.00
C ALA A 11 -61.30 -21.40 -10.56
N LEU A 12 -62.30 -20.51 -10.70
CA LEU A 12 -62.09 -19.13 -11.18
C LEU A 12 -61.64 -18.16 -10.06
N GLY A 13 -61.88 -18.47 -8.79
CA GLY A 13 -61.47 -17.65 -7.65
C GLY A 13 -60.01 -17.83 -7.29
N MET A 14 -59.38 -18.94 -7.69
CA MET A 14 -57.98 -19.25 -7.33
C MET A 14 -56.95 -18.76 -8.37
N ALA A 15 -57.40 -18.33 -9.56
CA ALA A 15 -56.52 -17.90 -10.64
C ALA A 15 -56.17 -16.38 -10.60
N VAL A 16 -56.81 -15.59 -9.74
CA VAL A 16 -56.62 -14.14 -9.68
C VAL A 16 -55.70 -13.70 -8.50
N ALA A 17 -55.41 -14.60 -7.54
CA ALA A 17 -54.61 -14.26 -6.34
C ALA A 17 -53.11 -14.54 -6.48
N LEU A 18 -52.61 -15.05 -7.63
CA LEU A 18 -51.25 -15.49 -7.78
C LEU A 18 -50.25 -14.51 -8.46
N PRO A 19 -50.60 -13.38 -9.07
CA PRO A 19 -49.60 -12.53 -9.70
C PRO A 19 -49.20 -11.30 -8.88
N LEU A 20 -49.65 -11.12 -7.63
CA LEU A 20 -49.33 -9.89 -6.87
C LEU A 20 -48.22 -10.03 -5.83
N ALA A 21 -47.56 -11.19 -5.76
CA ALA A 21 -46.49 -11.45 -4.79
C ALA A 21 -45.06 -11.39 -5.39
N LEU A 22 -44.87 -10.90 -6.61
CA LEU A 22 -43.63 -11.06 -7.36
C LEU A 22 -42.93 -9.74 -7.77
N THR A 23 -43.09 -8.62 -7.05
CA THR A 23 -42.34 -7.41 -7.40
C THR A 23 -41.94 -6.56 -6.21
N VAL A 24 -41.29 -7.16 -5.23
CA VAL A 24 -40.39 -6.40 -4.38
C VAL A 24 -39.01 -7.03 -4.50
N SER A 25 -38.45 -6.94 -5.70
CA SER A 25 -37.00 -7.03 -5.83
C SER A 25 -36.43 -5.74 -5.20
N THR A 26 -36.26 -5.71 -3.88
CA THR A 26 -35.36 -4.77 -3.27
C THR A 26 -34.00 -5.07 -3.89
N SER A 27 -33.56 -4.22 -4.81
CA SER A 27 -32.17 -4.19 -5.25
C SER A 27 -31.34 -3.98 -3.99
N ALA A 28 -30.89 -5.04 -3.36
CA ALA A 28 -29.85 -4.97 -2.35
C ALA A 28 -28.64 -4.37 -3.09
N GLN A 29 -28.45 -3.06 -2.95
CA GLN A 29 -27.30 -2.37 -3.51
C GLN A 29 -26.09 -2.95 -2.80
N ALA A 30 -25.33 -3.80 -3.49
CA ALA A 30 -24.15 -4.42 -2.90
C ALA A 30 -23.21 -3.29 -2.47
N GLN A 31 -22.81 -3.31 -1.21
CA GLN A 31 -21.85 -2.37 -0.66
C GLN A 31 -20.52 -2.53 -1.42
N ALA A 32 -20.00 -1.43 -1.95
CA ALA A 32 -18.73 -1.42 -2.66
C ALA A 32 -17.57 -1.39 -1.66
N PHE A 33 -16.50 -2.10 -1.99
CA PHE A 33 -15.23 -2.06 -1.24
C PHE A 33 -14.19 -1.29 -2.04
N PHE A 34 -13.38 -0.47 -1.35
CA PHE A 34 -12.31 0.31 -1.96
C PHE A 34 -11.03 0.14 -1.14
N ARG A 35 -10.09 -0.63 -1.67
CA ARG A 35 -8.83 -0.94 -1.03
C ARG A 35 -7.77 0.06 -1.44
N ILE A 36 -7.11 0.67 -0.46
CA ILE A 36 -6.04 1.66 -0.65
C ILE A 36 -4.73 1.01 -0.22
N GLY A 37 -3.88 0.62 -1.17
CA GLY A 37 -2.55 0.10 -0.88
C GLY A 37 -1.67 1.17 -0.25
N THR A 38 -1.00 0.85 0.84
CA THR A 38 -0.18 1.79 1.61
C THR A 38 1.28 1.34 1.69
N GLY A 39 1.81 1.17 2.87
CA GLY A 39 3.14 0.66 3.16
C GLY A 39 3.11 -0.07 4.49
N GLY A 40 4.26 -0.24 5.12
CA GLY A 40 4.34 -0.71 6.50
C GLY A 40 3.62 0.25 7.46
N THR A 41 3.04 -0.29 8.53
CA THR A 41 2.22 0.47 9.48
C THR A 41 2.98 1.59 10.21
N ALA A 42 4.31 1.48 10.32
CA ALA A 42 5.18 2.52 10.87
C ALA A 42 5.58 3.61 9.86
N GLY A 43 5.20 3.47 8.58
CA GLY A 43 5.45 4.45 7.52
C GLY A 43 4.35 5.51 7.43
N THR A 44 4.59 6.54 6.61
CA THR A 44 3.66 7.65 6.42
C THR A 44 2.42 7.27 5.62
N TYR A 45 2.52 6.35 4.66
CA TYR A 45 1.40 5.94 3.80
C TYR A 45 0.22 5.36 4.58
N TYR A 46 0.49 4.50 5.58
CA TYR A 46 -0.57 3.79 6.29
C TYR A 46 -1.51 4.72 7.07
N PRO A 47 -1.04 5.62 7.96
CA PRO A 47 -1.92 6.54 8.68
C PRO A 47 -2.64 7.50 7.73
N VAL A 48 -1.98 8.01 6.67
CA VAL A 48 -2.63 8.89 5.69
C VAL A 48 -3.69 8.13 4.90
N GLY A 49 -3.40 6.89 4.49
CA GLY A 49 -4.37 6.02 3.84
C GLY A 49 -5.59 5.72 4.72
N GLY A 50 -5.37 5.52 6.03
CA GLY A 50 -6.44 5.37 7.01
C GLY A 50 -7.33 6.60 7.12
N MET A 51 -6.75 7.80 7.15
CA MET A 51 -7.51 9.05 7.15
C MET A 51 -8.35 9.21 5.88
N ILE A 52 -7.77 8.92 4.71
CA ILE A 52 -8.50 8.97 3.44
C ILE A 52 -9.63 7.93 3.44
N ALA A 53 -9.34 6.68 3.83
CA ALA A 53 -10.32 5.61 3.89
C ALA A 53 -11.53 6.00 4.77
N ASN A 54 -11.28 6.57 5.93
CA ASN A 54 -12.33 7.05 6.82
C ASN A 54 -13.14 8.20 6.19
N ALA A 55 -12.47 9.13 5.52
CA ALA A 55 -13.13 10.31 4.93
C ALA A 55 -14.03 9.95 3.73
N VAL A 56 -13.66 8.92 2.94
CA VAL A 56 -14.42 8.55 1.72
C VAL A 56 -15.45 7.44 1.96
N SER A 57 -15.40 6.76 3.11
CA SER A 57 -16.35 5.70 3.44
C SER A 57 -17.75 6.27 3.67
N VAL A 58 -18.76 5.62 3.06
CA VAL A 58 -20.17 5.97 3.18
C VAL A 58 -20.94 4.74 3.65
N PRO A 59 -21.51 4.75 4.87
CA PRO A 59 -22.25 3.61 5.40
C PRO A 59 -23.29 3.06 4.43
N GLY A 60 -23.31 1.75 4.23
CA GLY A 60 -24.22 1.08 3.31
C GLY A 60 -23.92 1.24 1.82
N LYS A 61 -22.93 2.08 1.43
CA LYS A 61 -22.59 2.33 0.02
C LYS A 61 -21.15 1.95 -0.30
N LEU A 62 -20.19 2.47 0.48
CA LEU A 62 -18.76 2.30 0.23
C LEU A 62 -18.02 2.06 1.54
N ILE A 63 -17.25 0.99 1.60
CA ILE A 63 -16.25 0.76 2.64
C ILE A 63 -14.86 0.91 2.02
N ALA A 64 -14.16 1.97 2.39
CA ALA A 64 -12.75 2.12 2.06
C ALA A 64 -11.86 1.59 3.18
N THR A 65 -10.73 0.97 2.84
CA THR A 65 -9.79 0.41 3.81
C THR A 65 -8.35 0.67 3.38
N ALA A 66 -7.50 1.06 4.34
CA ALA A 66 -6.07 1.11 4.14
C ALA A 66 -5.49 -0.30 4.28
N GLN A 67 -4.78 -0.76 3.25
CA GLN A 67 -4.13 -2.06 3.21
C GLN A 67 -2.63 -1.88 3.44
N ALA A 68 -2.08 -2.52 4.47
CA ALA A 68 -0.64 -2.58 4.65
C ALA A 68 -0.01 -3.42 3.54
N THR A 69 1.01 -2.88 2.90
CA THR A 69 1.75 -3.51 1.81
C THR A 69 3.25 -3.30 1.98
N ASN A 70 4.04 -3.71 0.98
CA ASN A 70 5.46 -3.40 0.95
C ASN A 70 5.76 -1.99 0.37
N GLY A 71 4.75 -1.25 -0.13
CA GLY A 71 4.90 0.13 -0.60
C GLY A 71 4.78 0.29 -2.11
N SER A 72 5.48 1.28 -2.69
CA SER A 72 5.21 1.85 -4.01
C SER A 72 5.12 0.83 -5.15
N VAL A 73 6.10 -0.06 -5.30
CA VAL A 73 6.12 -1.05 -6.39
C VAL A 73 5.01 -2.09 -6.20
N ALA A 74 4.82 -2.55 -4.95
CA ALA A 74 3.76 -3.49 -4.60
C ALA A 74 2.37 -2.89 -4.89
N ASN A 75 2.17 -1.62 -4.55
CA ASN A 75 0.90 -0.92 -4.77
C ASN A 75 0.60 -0.73 -6.25
N VAL A 76 1.56 -0.26 -7.03
CA VAL A 76 1.40 -0.12 -8.49
C VAL A 76 1.05 -1.45 -9.13
N ASN A 77 1.75 -2.52 -8.77
CA ASN A 77 1.47 -3.86 -9.28
C ASN A 77 0.09 -4.37 -8.82
N GLY A 78 -0.29 -4.09 -7.57
CA GLY A 78 -1.59 -4.47 -7.02
C GLY A 78 -2.75 -3.76 -7.70
N VAL A 79 -2.60 -2.47 -8.02
CA VAL A 79 -3.60 -1.70 -8.79
C VAL A 79 -3.65 -2.22 -10.22
N ALA A 80 -2.51 -2.43 -10.87
CA ALA A 80 -2.45 -2.96 -12.24
C ALA A 80 -3.08 -4.35 -12.36
N GLY A 81 -2.93 -5.19 -11.34
CA GLY A 81 -3.51 -6.53 -11.28
C GLY A 81 -4.94 -6.60 -10.72
N GLY A 82 -5.57 -5.47 -10.38
CA GLY A 82 -6.92 -5.42 -9.81
C GLY A 82 -7.04 -5.94 -8.38
N ALA A 83 -5.91 -6.11 -7.67
CA ALA A 83 -5.91 -6.54 -6.27
C ALA A 83 -6.35 -5.42 -5.33
N MET A 84 -6.27 -4.17 -5.76
CA MET A 84 -6.73 -2.99 -5.03
C MET A 84 -7.15 -1.89 -6.01
N GLU A 85 -8.02 -1.00 -5.55
CA GLU A 85 -8.63 0.07 -6.37
C GLU A 85 -7.70 1.29 -6.48
N SER A 86 -6.87 1.53 -5.47
CA SER A 86 -5.87 2.61 -5.47
C SER A 86 -4.66 2.25 -4.60
N GLY A 87 -3.62 3.06 -4.66
CA GLY A 87 -2.45 2.87 -3.82
C GLY A 87 -1.54 4.08 -3.79
N PHE A 88 -0.83 4.23 -2.69
CA PHE A 88 0.23 5.21 -2.57
C PHE A 88 1.45 4.78 -3.37
N SER A 89 2.08 5.71 -4.02
CA SER A 89 3.34 5.47 -4.73
C SER A 89 4.19 6.72 -4.75
N GLN A 90 5.49 6.53 -4.68
CA GLN A 90 6.47 7.53 -5.05
C GLN A 90 6.28 7.89 -6.53
N SER A 91 6.51 9.15 -6.88
CA SER A 91 6.30 9.65 -8.23
C SER A 91 7.22 9.01 -9.26
N ASP A 92 8.47 8.70 -8.90
CA ASP A 92 9.44 8.01 -9.75
C ASP A 92 8.95 6.59 -10.10
N VAL A 93 8.53 5.81 -9.10
CA VAL A 93 8.01 4.44 -9.30
C VAL A 93 6.76 4.44 -10.19
N ALA A 94 5.81 5.36 -9.92
CA ALA A 94 4.59 5.48 -10.73
C ALA A 94 4.92 5.88 -12.18
N THR A 95 5.85 6.82 -12.38
CA THR A 95 6.32 7.25 -13.69
C THR A 95 6.98 6.09 -14.45
N TRP A 96 7.87 5.35 -13.80
CA TRP A 96 8.53 4.20 -14.43
C TRP A 96 7.55 3.10 -14.80
N ALA A 97 6.56 2.84 -13.98
CA ALA A 97 5.51 1.88 -14.33
C ALA A 97 4.72 2.30 -15.56
N TYR A 98 4.33 3.58 -15.63
CA TYR A 98 3.57 4.14 -16.75
C TYR A 98 4.40 4.17 -18.05
N THR A 99 5.68 4.52 -17.96
CA THR A 99 6.57 4.66 -19.14
C THR A 99 7.28 3.37 -19.53
N GLY A 100 7.36 2.37 -18.62
CA GLY A 100 8.11 1.13 -18.81
C GLY A 100 9.62 1.33 -18.71
N THR A 101 10.07 2.24 -17.85
CA THR A 101 11.48 2.57 -17.62
C THR A 101 11.90 2.22 -16.19
N GLY A 102 13.15 2.50 -15.81
CA GLY A 102 13.67 2.25 -14.46
C GLY A 102 13.44 0.82 -14.00
N VAL A 103 12.82 0.62 -12.83
CA VAL A 103 12.55 -0.72 -12.28
C VAL A 103 11.48 -1.50 -13.05
N TYR A 104 10.84 -0.89 -14.04
CA TYR A 104 9.90 -1.52 -14.96
C TYR A 104 10.49 -1.76 -16.36
N GLU A 105 11.78 -1.49 -16.57
CA GLU A 105 12.44 -1.80 -17.83
C GLU A 105 12.36 -3.29 -18.14
N GLY A 106 12.00 -3.64 -19.38
CA GLY A 106 11.76 -5.03 -19.79
C GLY A 106 10.46 -5.67 -19.28
N LYS A 107 9.61 -4.91 -18.56
CA LYS A 107 8.29 -5.36 -18.08
C LYS A 107 7.18 -4.67 -18.87
N PRO A 108 5.96 -5.24 -18.90
CA PRO A 108 4.80 -4.57 -19.47
C PRO A 108 4.55 -3.21 -18.79
N LYS A 109 4.26 -2.19 -19.61
CA LYS A 109 3.86 -0.87 -19.11
C LYS A 109 2.50 -0.93 -18.42
N VAL A 110 2.33 -0.16 -17.36
CA VAL A 110 1.04 0.03 -16.70
C VAL A 110 0.37 1.28 -17.29
N ALA A 111 -0.03 1.19 -18.57
CA ALA A 111 -0.55 2.32 -19.35
C ALA A 111 -1.88 2.89 -18.82
N ASP A 112 -2.65 2.08 -18.08
CA ASP A 112 -3.93 2.49 -17.48
C ASP A 112 -3.78 3.09 -16.08
N LEU A 113 -2.56 3.22 -15.57
CA LEU A 113 -2.31 3.89 -14.30
C LEU A 113 -2.74 5.36 -14.40
N ARG A 114 -3.46 5.85 -13.39
CA ARG A 114 -3.90 7.25 -13.30
C ARG A 114 -3.52 7.83 -11.94
N MET A 115 -3.00 9.05 -11.95
CA MET A 115 -2.72 9.81 -10.74
C MET A 115 -4.01 10.47 -10.25
N ILE A 116 -4.38 10.24 -9.00
CA ILE A 116 -5.52 10.88 -8.35
C ILE A 116 -5.10 12.22 -7.76
N ALA A 117 -4.03 12.23 -6.97
CA ALA A 117 -3.53 13.44 -6.32
C ALA A 117 -2.05 13.33 -5.96
N LYS A 118 -1.37 14.49 -5.84
CA LYS A 118 -0.10 14.64 -5.15
C LYS A 118 -0.40 15.04 -3.70
N LEU A 119 0.09 14.25 -2.74
CA LEU A 119 -0.24 14.44 -1.32
C LEU A 119 0.82 15.24 -0.57
N TYR A 120 2.07 14.77 -0.56
CA TYR A 120 3.17 15.39 0.18
C TYR A 120 4.53 15.03 -0.46
N PRO A 121 5.59 15.81 -0.18
CA PRO A 121 6.94 15.44 -0.58
C PRO A 121 7.46 14.32 0.31
N GLU A 122 8.30 13.46 -0.26
CA GLU A 122 9.03 12.42 0.46
C GLU A 122 10.53 12.70 0.42
N SER A 123 11.20 12.40 1.52
CA SER A 123 12.65 12.52 1.65
C SER A 123 13.28 11.15 1.80
N ILE A 124 14.47 10.98 1.24
CA ILE A 124 15.30 9.80 1.47
C ILE A 124 16.10 10.05 2.75
N HIS A 125 15.92 9.20 3.73
CA HIS A 125 16.66 9.23 4.98
C HIS A 125 17.65 8.07 4.99
N LEU A 126 18.90 8.35 5.32
CA LEU A 126 19.89 7.36 5.73
C LEU A 126 20.08 7.50 7.24
N VAL A 127 19.52 6.58 7.98
CA VAL A 127 19.59 6.57 9.43
C VAL A 127 20.77 5.71 9.87
N VAL A 128 21.62 6.27 10.72
CA VAL A 128 22.83 5.60 11.19
C VAL A 128 22.92 5.69 12.72
N LYS A 129 23.56 4.71 13.35
CA LYS A 129 23.82 4.74 14.79
C LYS A 129 24.86 5.79 15.10
N LYS A 130 24.61 6.63 16.11
CA LYS A 130 25.56 7.61 16.61
C LYS A 130 26.87 6.91 17.03
N GLY A 131 28.00 7.45 16.61
CA GLY A 131 29.31 6.84 16.90
C GLY A 131 29.67 5.66 15.98
N SER A 132 28.85 5.29 14.98
CA SER A 132 29.15 4.23 14.01
C SER A 132 30.31 4.53 13.08
N GLY A 133 30.76 5.80 13.02
CA GLY A 133 31.79 6.27 12.10
C GLY A 133 31.28 6.51 10.67
N ILE A 134 29.99 6.25 10.39
CA ILE A 134 29.36 6.48 9.07
C ILE A 134 29.06 7.97 8.97
N LYS A 135 29.68 8.65 8.01
CA LYS A 135 29.51 10.09 7.72
C LYS A 135 29.03 10.33 6.29
N SER A 136 29.17 9.33 5.43
CA SER A 136 28.77 9.38 4.02
C SER A 136 28.25 8.02 3.56
N VAL A 137 27.63 8.00 2.37
CA VAL A 137 27.14 6.75 1.75
C VAL A 137 28.30 5.79 1.46
N THR A 138 29.48 6.29 1.15
CA THR A 138 30.67 5.45 0.87
C THR A 138 31.15 4.68 2.10
N ASP A 139 30.86 5.17 3.30
CA ASP A 139 31.24 4.50 4.56
C ASP A 139 30.34 3.27 4.87
N LEU A 140 29.31 3.05 4.07
CA LEU A 140 28.43 1.88 4.18
C LEU A 140 29.12 0.58 3.72
N LYS A 141 30.25 0.64 3.01
CA LYS A 141 30.99 -0.55 2.58
C LYS A 141 31.35 -1.46 3.76
N GLY A 142 30.99 -2.74 3.66
CA GLY A 142 31.16 -3.73 4.71
C GLY A 142 30.17 -3.66 5.88
N LYS A 143 29.29 -2.65 5.92
CA LYS A 143 28.30 -2.44 6.98
C LYS A 143 27.03 -3.25 6.75
N ARG A 144 26.30 -3.54 7.84
CA ARG A 144 24.95 -4.13 7.82
C ARG A 144 23.95 -3.03 7.56
N VAL A 145 23.28 -3.05 6.42
CA VAL A 145 22.41 -1.97 5.97
C VAL A 145 21.06 -2.50 5.57
N ALA A 146 19.99 -2.04 6.21
CA ALA A 146 18.64 -2.37 5.76
C ALA A 146 18.23 -1.43 4.63
N LEU A 147 17.72 -2.05 3.57
CA LEU A 147 17.30 -1.39 2.33
C LEU A 147 15.79 -1.36 2.16
N ASP A 148 15.02 -1.88 3.15
CA ASP A 148 13.59 -2.16 3.09
C ASP A 148 13.26 -3.39 2.23
N GLU A 149 11.99 -3.80 2.20
CA GLU A 149 11.54 -5.04 1.58
C GLU A 149 11.46 -4.96 0.04
N PRO A 150 11.57 -6.11 -0.65
CA PRO A 150 11.21 -6.20 -2.07
C PRO A 150 9.78 -5.70 -2.31
N GLY A 151 9.62 -4.81 -3.30
CA GLY A 151 8.33 -4.15 -3.57
C GLY A 151 8.19 -2.77 -2.94
N SER A 152 9.11 -2.34 -2.07
CA SER A 152 9.13 -0.99 -1.53
C SER A 152 9.76 0.01 -2.50
N GLY A 153 9.34 1.27 -2.40
CA GLY A 153 10.01 2.38 -3.07
C GLY A 153 11.32 2.73 -2.39
N THR A 154 11.43 2.52 -1.08
CA THR A 154 12.68 2.72 -0.33
C THR A 154 13.81 1.86 -0.89
N LEU A 155 13.58 0.57 -1.16
CA LEU A 155 14.59 -0.30 -1.75
C LEU A 155 15.08 0.23 -3.10
N VAL A 156 14.15 0.73 -3.93
CA VAL A 156 14.49 1.32 -5.23
C VAL A 156 15.38 2.54 -5.05
N ASN A 157 15.00 3.46 -4.18
CA ASN A 157 15.77 4.68 -3.94
C ASN A 157 17.09 4.41 -3.23
N ALA A 158 17.15 3.45 -2.29
CA ALA A 158 18.39 3.03 -1.65
C ALA A 158 19.42 2.54 -2.68
N ARG A 159 19.00 1.70 -3.63
CA ARG A 159 19.84 1.25 -4.74
C ARG A 159 20.32 2.40 -5.62
N THR A 160 19.45 3.35 -5.92
CA THR A 160 19.78 4.54 -6.70
C THR A 160 20.84 5.40 -5.97
N VAL A 161 20.67 5.61 -4.67
CA VAL A 161 21.64 6.36 -3.86
C VAL A 161 22.98 5.62 -3.79
N LEU A 162 22.97 4.33 -3.48
CA LEU A 162 24.20 3.53 -3.43
C LEU A 162 24.96 3.61 -4.76
N ALA A 163 24.26 3.43 -5.89
CA ALA A 163 24.86 3.50 -7.22
C ALA A 163 25.45 4.87 -7.53
N ALA A 164 24.75 5.96 -7.15
CA ALA A 164 25.23 7.34 -7.34
C ALA A 164 26.54 7.64 -6.60
N TYR A 165 26.78 6.93 -5.47
CA TYR A 165 28.02 7.06 -4.71
C TYR A 165 29.04 5.95 -5.01
N GLY A 166 28.85 5.17 -6.07
CA GLY A 166 29.74 4.09 -6.47
C GLY A 166 29.83 2.93 -5.47
N VAL A 167 28.77 2.73 -4.68
CA VAL A 167 28.63 1.62 -3.74
C VAL A 167 27.72 0.57 -4.36
N LYS A 168 28.20 -0.64 -4.56
CA LYS A 168 27.40 -1.77 -5.02
C LYS A 168 26.68 -2.38 -3.83
N GLU A 169 25.51 -2.97 -4.09
CA GLU A 169 24.78 -3.72 -3.05
C GLU A 169 25.61 -4.89 -2.49
N SER A 170 26.49 -5.46 -3.32
CA SER A 170 27.46 -6.48 -2.90
C SER A 170 28.60 -5.95 -2.00
N ASP A 171 28.81 -4.65 -1.94
CA ASP A 171 29.83 -4.03 -1.09
C ASP A 171 29.35 -3.87 0.36
N ILE A 172 28.07 -4.03 0.62
CA ILE A 172 27.44 -3.97 1.94
C ILE A 172 26.96 -5.36 2.38
N LYS A 173 26.44 -5.47 3.60
CA LYS A 173 25.69 -6.63 4.08
C LYS A 173 24.20 -6.24 4.10
N PRO A 174 23.47 -6.42 2.97
CA PRO A 174 22.13 -5.91 2.84
C PRO A 174 21.13 -6.72 3.67
N GLU A 175 20.16 -6.04 4.28
CA GLU A 175 19.01 -6.65 4.91
C GLU A 175 17.72 -6.10 4.27
N TYR A 176 16.78 -7.00 4.00
CA TYR A 176 15.51 -6.65 3.34
C TYR A 176 14.36 -6.77 4.34
N ILE A 177 14.31 -5.81 5.25
CA ILE A 177 13.38 -5.77 6.40
C ILE A 177 12.70 -4.41 6.47
N LYS A 178 11.51 -4.38 7.07
CA LYS A 178 10.73 -3.15 7.25
C LYS A 178 11.41 -2.14 8.17
N PRO A 179 11.11 -0.83 8.00
CA PRO A 179 11.76 0.23 8.79
C PRO A 179 11.64 0.07 10.31
N ASN A 180 10.50 -0.43 10.82
CA ASN A 180 10.37 -0.72 12.26
C ASN A 180 11.35 -1.80 12.73
N GLN A 181 11.46 -2.90 12.01
CA GLN A 181 12.42 -3.97 12.30
C GLN A 181 13.86 -3.49 12.18
N ALA A 182 14.15 -2.63 11.18
CA ALA A 182 15.45 -2.00 11.01
C ALA A 182 15.79 -1.09 12.19
N GLY A 183 14.80 -0.31 12.68
CA GLY A 183 14.97 0.52 13.88
C GLY A 183 15.30 -0.28 15.12
N ASP A 184 14.59 -1.38 15.37
CA ASP A 184 14.86 -2.29 16.49
C ASP A 184 16.28 -2.87 16.41
N LYS A 185 16.66 -3.41 15.25
CA LYS A 185 18.01 -3.95 15.03
C LYS A 185 19.12 -2.91 15.16
N LEU A 186 18.88 -1.66 14.72
CA LEU A 186 19.82 -0.57 14.90
C LEU A 186 20.03 -0.25 16.38
N LYS A 187 18.94 -0.18 17.14
CA LYS A 187 18.96 0.02 18.59
C LYS A 187 19.78 -1.07 19.29
N ASP A 188 19.53 -2.32 18.95
CA ASP A 188 20.19 -3.49 19.52
C ASP A 188 21.66 -3.67 19.05
N GLY A 189 22.11 -2.83 18.11
CA GLY A 189 23.46 -2.94 17.53
C GLY A 189 23.64 -4.09 16.55
N ALA A 190 22.53 -4.71 16.11
CA ALA A 190 22.53 -5.77 15.10
C ALA A 190 22.54 -5.20 13.67
N LEU A 191 22.30 -3.90 13.50
CA LEU A 191 22.33 -3.16 12.24
C LEU A 191 23.19 -1.91 12.39
N ASP A 192 23.84 -1.45 11.33
CA ASP A 192 24.70 -0.26 11.33
C ASP A 192 24.00 0.95 10.72
N ALA A 193 23.12 0.74 9.74
CA ALA A 193 22.35 1.77 9.05
C ALA A 193 21.07 1.21 8.42
N PHE A 194 20.11 2.08 8.12
CA PHE A 194 18.99 1.73 7.27
C PHE A 194 18.53 2.92 6.42
N PHE A 195 17.96 2.61 5.26
CA PHE A 195 17.27 3.57 4.43
C PHE A 195 15.79 3.61 4.78
N PHE A 196 15.21 4.80 4.69
CA PHE A 196 13.78 5.04 4.79
C PHE A 196 13.38 6.17 3.85
N VAL A 197 12.32 5.99 3.09
CA VAL A 197 11.74 7.06 2.25
C VAL A 197 10.32 7.31 2.72
N GLY A 198 10.03 8.58 3.00
CA GLY A 198 8.70 8.98 3.46
C GLY A 198 8.62 10.47 3.78
N GLY A 199 7.43 10.89 4.19
CA GLY A 199 7.20 12.27 4.65
C GLY A 199 7.98 12.59 5.92
N ALA A 200 8.41 13.85 6.04
CA ALA A 200 9.06 14.36 7.24
C ALA A 200 8.09 15.27 8.04
N PRO A 201 8.03 15.11 9.38
CA PRO A 201 8.75 14.15 10.21
C PRO A 201 8.23 12.73 10.03
N ALA A 202 9.16 11.75 9.95
CA ALA A 202 8.81 10.34 9.86
C ALA A 202 8.61 9.75 11.25
N GLY A 203 7.43 9.21 11.53
CA GLY A 203 7.08 8.66 12.85
C GLY A 203 8.07 7.62 13.36
N ALA A 204 8.47 6.67 12.52
CA ALA A 204 9.43 5.63 12.86
C ALA A 204 10.82 6.19 13.25
N ILE A 205 11.28 7.25 12.58
CA ILE A 205 12.56 7.89 12.90
C ILE A 205 12.43 8.71 14.19
N ALA A 206 11.33 9.44 14.36
CA ALA A 206 11.07 10.24 15.57
C ALA A 206 10.99 9.35 16.82
N GLU A 207 10.30 8.21 16.72
CA GLU A 207 10.21 7.22 17.79
C GLU A 207 11.60 6.65 18.14
N LEU A 208 12.38 6.28 17.13
CA LEU A 208 13.72 5.77 17.33
C LEU A 208 14.63 6.82 18.00
N ALA A 209 14.57 8.06 17.55
CA ALA A 209 15.34 9.16 18.15
C ALA A 209 14.97 9.40 19.61
N SER A 210 13.68 9.34 19.96
CA SER A 210 13.18 9.56 21.32
C SER A 210 13.44 8.37 22.25
N SER A 211 13.66 7.18 21.73
CA SER A 211 13.91 5.96 22.51
C SER A 211 15.32 5.87 23.09
N GLY A 212 16.18 6.88 22.87
CA GLY A 212 17.57 6.86 23.33
C GLY A 212 18.48 5.95 22.48
N ALA A 213 18.03 5.53 21.30
CA ALA A 213 18.82 4.67 20.40
C ALA A 213 20.12 5.33 19.90
N GLY A 214 20.26 6.65 20.07
CA GLY A 214 21.44 7.40 19.64
C GLY A 214 21.62 7.35 18.12
N ILE A 215 20.72 7.95 17.37
CA ILE A 215 20.82 8.13 15.91
C ILE A 215 21.19 9.55 15.55
#